data_3d58724ad6e62267582c081ed903e24f
#
_entry.id   3d58724ad6e62267582c081ed903e24f
#
_cell.length_a   1.000
_cell.length_b   1.000
_cell.length_c   1.000
_cell.angle_alpha   90.00
_cell.angle_beta   90.00
_cell.angle_gamma   90.00
#
_symmetry.space_group_name_H-M   'P 1'
#
loop_
_entity.id
_entity.type
_entity.pdbx_description
1 polymer ?
#
loop_
_entity_poly.entity_id
_entity_poly.type
_entity_poly.pdbx_seq_one_letter_code
_entity_poly.pdbx_strand_id
1 'polypeptide(L)'
;YTPQTLLENAIKGANEVLQQKSLFLNVSKMGTVVSVAMIIGGEVYITWLGDSRVYLFDGDNMVFKTEDHSLLNEIKTKRPLSASTIERYAGVVTRCIMGNDDLGEIPVKVIPICKGETIVLCTDGFHKEMDIQWALKYNSALKETLDAKSNKASDNYSFIKVTI
;
A
#
# COMPACT_ATOMS: atom_id res chain seq x y z
N TYR A 1 6.16 -24.73 -1.59
CA TYR A 1 5.67 -23.38 -1.94
C TYR A 1 6.82 -22.39 -1.80
N THR A 2 7.04 -21.55 -2.84
CA THR A 2 7.97 -20.42 -2.74
C THR A 2 7.31 -19.29 -1.93
N PRO A 3 8.08 -18.37 -1.33
CA PRO A 3 7.51 -17.19 -0.65
C PRO A 3 6.59 -16.36 -1.56
N GLN A 4 6.92 -16.24 -2.84
CA GLN A 4 6.08 -15.58 -3.85
C GLN A 4 4.72 -16.27 -3.99
N THR A 5 4.73 -17.60 -4.19
CA THR A 5 3.48 -18.39 -4.32
C THR A 5 2.63 -18.31 -3.05
N LEU A 6 3.24 -18.21 -1.87
CA LEU A 6 2.51 -18.02 -0.62
C LEU A 6 1.77 -16.69 -0.59
N LEU A 7 2.42 -15.59 -1.00
CA LEU A 7 1.79 -14.27 -1.07
C LEU A 7 0.66 -14.23 -2.11
N GLU A 8 0.89 -14.75 -3.30
CA GLU A 8 -0.14 -14.83 -4.33
C GLU A 8 -1.37 -15.61 -3.87
N ASN A 9 -1.15 -16.78 -3.25
CA ASN A 9 -2.24 -17.60 -2.73
C ASN A 9 -2.98 -16.91 -1.57
N ALA A 10 -2.26 -16.18 -0.70
CA ALA A 10 -2.89 -15.42 0.37
C ALA A 10 -3.82 -14.32 -0.18
N ILE A 11 -3.39 -13.59 -1.22
CA ILE A 11 -4.21 -12.56 -1.87
C ILE A 11 -5.42 -13.20 -2.57
N LYS A 12 -5.24 -14.31 -3.29
CA LYS A 12 -6.34 -15.05 -3.93
C LYS A 12 -7.35 -15.55 -2.90
N GLY A 13 -6.87 -16.16 -1.80
CA GLY A 13 -7.73 -16.61 -0.72
C GLY A 13 -8.51 -15.46 -0.05
N ALA A 14 -7.87 -14.31 0.16
CA ALA A 14 -8.56 -13.12 0.67
C ALA A 14 -9.66 -12.65 -0.28
N ASN A 15 -9.42 -12.69 -1.59
CA ASN A 15 -10.43 -12.36 -2.60
C ASN A 15 -11.62 -13.31 -2.59
N GLU A 16 -11.38 -14.62 -2.47
CA GLU A 16 -12.45 -15.62 -2.35
C GLU A 16 -13.30 -15.42 -1.10
N VAL A 17 -12.67 -15.15 0.06
CA VAL A 17 -13.37 -14.85 1.31
C VAL A 17 -14.23 -13.59 1.16
N LEU A 18 -13.72 -12.56 0.49
CA LEU A 18 -14.45 -11.32 0.25
C LEU A 18 -15.68 -11.58 -0.65
N GLN A 19 -15.53 -12.39 -1.69
CA GLN A 19 -16.62 -12.79 -2.57
C GLN A 19 -17.73 -13.51 -1.79
N GLN A 20 -17.36 -14.52 -1.01
CA GLN A 20 -18.32 -15.26 -0.17
C GLN A 20 -19.03 -14.34 0.83
N LYS A 21 -18.28 -13.41 1.44
CA LYS A 21 -18.86 -12.47 2.41
C LYS A 21 -19.79 -11.47 1.76
N SER A 22 -19.46 -10.98 0.59
CA SER A 22 -20.31 -10.09 -0.22
C SER A 22 -21.64 -10.74 -0.58
N LEU A 23 -21.59 -12.00 -1.03
CA LEU A 23 -22.78 -12.80 -1.31
C LEU A 23 -23.64 -13.04 -0.06
N PHE A 24 -22.99 -13.43 1.05
CA PHE A 24 -23.70 -13.69 2.32
C PHE A 24 -24.41 -12.42 2.85
N LEU A 25 -23.78 -11.26 2.75
CA LEU A 25 -24.35 -9.98 3.20
C LEU A 25 -25.28 -9.33 2.17
N ASN A 26 -25.41 -9.92 0.98
CA ASN A 26 -26.18 -9.37 -0.13
C ASN A 26 -25.78 -7.92 -0.48
N VAL A 27 -24.48 -7.64 -0.47
CA VAL A 27 -23.92 -6.32 -0.86
C VAL A 27 -23.32 -6.42 -2.26
N SER A 28 -23.68 -5.47 -3.12
CA SER A 28 -23.25 -5.46 -4.52
C SER A 28 -21.78 -5.05 -4.73
N LYS A 29 -21.19 -4.37 -3.76
CA LYS A 29 -19.81 -3.90 -3.82
C LYS A 29 -19.18 -3.96 -2.43
N MET A 30 -18.14 -4.78 -2.33
CA MET A 30 -17.27 -4.86 -1.17
C MET A 30 -15.84 -4.97 -1.68
N GLY A 31 -14.94 -4.12 -1.22
CA GLY A 31 -13.58 -4.13 -1.70
C GLY A 31 -12.60 -3.58 -0.67
N THR A 32 -11.34 -3.93 -0.83
CA THR A 32 -10.24 -3.42 -0.03
C THR A 32 -8.95 -3.35 -0.84
N VAL A 33 -8.11 -2.40 -0.50
CA VAL A 33 -6.71 -2.39 -0.93
C VAL A 33 -5.87 -3.22 0.03
N VAL A 34 -4.72 -3.67 -0.41
CA VAL A 34 -3.80 -4.45 0.40
C VAL A 34 -2.35 -4.12 0.05
N SER A 35 -1.50 -4.05 1.06
CA SER A 35 -0.05 -4.05 0.90
C SER A 35 0.57 -4.96 1.96
N VAL A 36 1.51 -5.81 1.54
CA VAL A 36 2.16 -6.80 2.38
C VAL A 36 3.67 -6.74 2.18
N ALA A 37 4.41 -6.82 3.28
CA ALA A 37 5.85 -7.03 3.28
C ALA A 37 6.15 -8.27 4.13
N MET A 38 6.65 -9.33 3.52
CA MET A 38 7.03 -10.58 4.17
C MET A 38 8.55 -10.72 4.14
N ILE A 39 9.17 -10.89 5.30
CA ILE A 39 10.61 -10.99 5.47
C ILE A 39 11.00 -12.45 5.69
N ILE A 40 11.82 -13.00 4.80
CA ILE A 40 12.32 -14.38 4.89
C ILE A 40 13.75 -14.45 4.34
N GLY A 41 14.67 -15.05 5.09
CA GLY A 41 15.99 -15.44 4.60
C GLY A 41 16.87 -14.27 4.12
N GLY A 42 16.69 -13.06 4.68
CA GLY A 42 17.44 -11.87 4.26
C GLY A 42 16.87 -11.17 3.02
N GLU A 43 15.64 -11.51 2.66
CA GLU A 43 14.90 -10.85 1.58
C GLU A 43 13.54 -10.36 2.09
N VAL A 44 13.04 -9.27 1.52
CA VAL A 44 11.65 -8.83 1.66
C VAL A 44 10.89 -9.11 0.37
N TYR A 45 9.76 -9.78 0.52
CA TYR A 45 8.78 -10.06 -0.53
C TYR A 45 7.62 -9.08 -0.36
N ILE A 46 7.45 -8.19 -1.32
CA ILE A 46 6.44 -7.12 -1.28
C ILE A 46 5.37 -7.40 -2.33
N THR A 47 4.11 -7.40 -1.90
CA THR A 47 2.95 -7.46 -2.81
C THR A 47 1.93 -6.40 -2.44
N TRP A 48 1.23 -5.87 -3.44
CA TRP A 48 0.20 -4.85 -3.22
C TRP A 48 -0.86 -4.85 -4.31
N LEU A 49 -2.08 -4.48 -3.94
CA LEU A 49 -3.18 -4.13 -4.84
C LEU A 49 -3.86 -2.89 -4.26
N GLY A 50 -3.75 -1.76 -4.97
CA GLY A 50 -4.29 -0.48 -4.54
C GLY A 50 -3.25 0.63 -4.47
N ASP A 51 -3.49 1.60 -3.62
CA ASP A 51 -2.69 2.82 -3.41
C ASP A 51 -2.12 2.97 -1.98
N SER A 52 -2.30 1.95 -1.13
CA SER A 52 -1.49 1.80 0.08
C SER A 52 -0.06 1.41 -0.30
N ARG A 53 0.92 2.08 0.28
CA ARG A 53 2.32 2.00 -0.16
C ARG A 53 3.21 1.23 0.79
N VAL A 54 4.22 0.58 0.21
CA VAL A 54 5.37 0.02 0.92
C VAL A 54 6.62 0.78 0.47
N TYR A 55 7.41 1.21 1.43
CA TYR A 55 8.70 1.87 1.23
C TYR A 55 9.80 1.05 1.86
N LEU A 56 10.98 1.02 1.25
CA LEU A 56 12.22 0.51 1.84
C LEU A 56 13.24 1.65 1.90
N PHE A 57 13.89 1.81 3.04
CA PHE A 57 14.89 2.82 3.29
C PHE A 57 16.21 2.19 3.79
N ASP A 58 17.32 2.71 3.29
CA ASP A 58 18.65 2.55 3.87
C ASP A 58 19.05 3.90 4.50
N GLY A 59 19.00 3.97 5.84
CA GLY A 59 19.06 5.23 6.56
C GLY A 59 17.95 6.18 6.11
N ASP A 60 18.30 7.38 5.62
CA ASP A 60 17.36 8.36 5.08
C ASP A 60 17.12 8.19 3.55
N ASN A 61 17.82 7.26 2.89
CA ASN A 61 17.71 7.06 1.45
C ASN A 61 16.56 6.10 1.13
N MET A 62 15.61 6.53 0.31
CA MET A 62 14.55 5.67 -0.20
C MET A 62 15.09 4.75 -1.31
N VAL A 63 15.19 3.45 -1.01
CA VAL A 63 15.67 2.40 -1.92
C VAL A 63 14.56 1.90 -2.84
N PHE A 64 13.34 1.81 -2.30
CA PHE A 64 12.18 1.29 -3.03
C PHE A 64 10.89 1.95 -2.55
N LYS A 65 9.94 2.05 -3.47
CA LYS A 65 8.54 2.42 -3.20
C LYS A 65 7.62 1.69 -4.18
N THR A 66 6.50 1.18 -3.71
CA THR A 66 5.45 0.64 -4.58
C THR A 66 4.81 1.73 -5.43
N GLU A 67 4.40 1.38 -6.64
CA GLU A 67 3.61 2.26 -7.52
C GLU A 67 2.12 2.04 -7.29
N ASP A 68 1.38 3.13 -7.09
CA ASP A 68 -0.05 3.07 -6.86
C ASP A 68 -0.79 2.52 -8.08
N HIS A 69 -1.67 1.57 -7.87
CA HIS A 69 -2.65 1.16 -8.86
C HIS A 69 -3.78 2.20 -8.92
N SER A 70 -3.51 3.32 -9.55
CA SER A 70 -4.43 4.46 -9.65
C SER A 70 -4.59 4.93 -11.09
N LEU A 71 -5.78 5.44 -11.40
CA LEU A 71 -6.07 5.95 -12.74
C LEU A 71 -5.12 7.10 -13.11
N LEU A 72 -4.71 7.92 -12.16
CA LEU A 72 -3.74 8.99 -12.41
C LEU A 72 -2.38 8.45 -12.85
N ASN A 73 -1.88 7.38 -12.24
CA ASN A 73 -0.64 6.74 -12.67
C ASN A 73 -0.75 6.16 -14.07
N GLU A 74 -1.86 5.50 -14.39
CA GLU A 74 -2.09 4.94 -15.73
C GLU A 74 -2.18 6.01 -16.81
N ILE A 75 -2.79 7.16 -16.50
CA ILE A 75 -2.86 8.30 -17.44
C ILE A 75 -1.48 8.95 -17.58
N LYS A 76 -0.76 9.14 -16.46
CA LYS A 76 0.58 9.75 -16.43
C LYS A 76 1.59 9.04 -17.32
N THR A 77 1.52 7.71 -17.43
CA THR A 77 2.39 6.94 -18.33
C THR A 77 2.14 7.21 -19.81
N LYS A 78 0.95 7.71 -20.17
CA LYS A 78 0.52 7.93 -21.56
C LYS A 78 0.58 9.41 -21.98
N ARG A 79 0.41 10.33 -21.03
CA ARG A 79 0.40 11.78 -21.30
C ARG A 79 0.62 12.61 -20.04
N PRO A 80 1.09 13.88 -20.17
CA PRO A 80 1.14 14.80 -19.04
C PRO A 80 -0.23 15.01 -18.40
N LEU A 81 -0.27 15.15 -17.08
CA LEU A 81 -1.51 15.39 -16.33
C LEU A 81 -1.80 16.89 -16.26
N SER A 82 -3.03 17.30 -16.60
CA SER A 82 -3.53 18.64 -16.28
C SER A 82 -4.06 18.71 -14.86
N ALA A 83 -4.12 19.91 -14.27
CA ALA A 83 -4.68 20.12 -12.95
C ALA A 83 -6.12 19.58 -12.84
N SER A 84 -6.96 19.84 -13.84
CA SER A 84 -8.34 19.33 -13.89
C SER A 84 -8.42 17.80 -13.99
N THR A 85 -7.45 17.15 -14.64
CA THR A 85 -7.36 15.69 -14.68
C THR A 85 -7.01 15.13 -13.31
N ILE A 86 -6.06 15.76 -12.62
CA ILE A 86 -5.66 15.37 -11.27
C ILE A 86 -6.84 15.48 -10.32
N GLU A 87 -7.51 16.63 -10.29
CA GLU A 87 -8.67 16.87 -9.43
C GLU A 87 -9.81 15.87 -9.69
N ARG A 88 -10.11 15.61 -10.95
CA ARG A 88 -11.22 14.71 -11.35
C ARG A 88 -10.98 13.24 -10.98
N TYR A 89 -9.74 12.78 -11.03
CA TYR A 89 -9.40 11.37 -10.86
C TYR A 89 -8.55 11.09 -9.62
N ALA A 90 -8.41 12.06 -8.72
CA ALA A 90 -7.76 11.86 -7.42
C ALA A 90 -8.49 10.76 -6.63
N GLY A 91 -7.72 9.80 -6.09
CA GLY A 91 -8.26 8.71 -5.29
C GLY A 91 -8.96 7.60 -6.06
N VAL A 92 -8.98 7.62 -7.41
CA VAL A 92 -9.55 6.51 -8.20
C VAL A 92 -8.54 5.37 -8.27
N VAL A 93 -8.79 4.32 -7.50
CA VAL A 93 -8.01 3.08 -7.50
C VAL A 93 -8.46 2.19 -8.66
N THR A 94 -7.51 1.64 -9.41
CA THR A 94 -7.78 0.80 -10.59
C THR A 94 -7.63 -0.70 -10.30
N ARG A 95 -6.97 -1.08 -9.20
CA ARG A 95 -6.81 -2.47 -8.76
C ARG A 95 -6.99 -2.60 -7.25
N CYS A 96 -7.84 -3.52 -6.84
CA CYS A 96 -8.09 -3.84 -5.43
C CYS A 96 -8.68 -5.25 -5.32
N ILE A 97 -8.79 -5.78 -4.12
CA ILE A 97 -9.51 -7.03 -3.84
C ILE A 97 -11.00 -6.70 -3.78
N MET A 98 -11.82 -7.29 -4.63
CA MET A 98 -13.27 -7.03 -4.71
C MET A 98 -14.12 -8.30 -4.75
N GLY A 99 -13.54 -9.48 -4.55
CA GLY A 99 -14.25 -10.75 -4.73
C GLY A 99 -14.54 -11.07 -6.20
N ASN A 100 -13.78 -10.52 -7.13
CA ASN A 100 -13.91 -10.80 -8.56
C ASN A 100 -13.22 -12.11 -8.91
N ASP A 101 -13.67 -12.77 -10.00
CA ASP A 101 -13.08 -14.04 -10.46
C ASP A 101 -11.65 -13.87 -10.97
N ASP A 102 -11.28 -12.68 -11.47
CA ASP A 102 -9.95 -12.38 -11.96
C ASP A 102 -9.35 -11.15 -11.27
N LEU A 103 -8.26 -11.36 -10.54
CA LEU A 103 -7.44 -10.31 -9.94
C LEU A 103 -6.35 -9.79 -10.89
N GLY A 104 -6.18 -10.44 -12.05
CA GLY A 104 -5.03 -10.24 -12.92
C GLY A 104 -3.72 -10.70 -12.27
N GLU A 105 -2.60 -10.28 -12.83
CA GLU A 105 -1.28 -10.57 -12.28
C GLU A 105 -1.10 -9.88 -10.92
N ILE A 106 -0.75 -10.64 -9.89
CA ILE A 106 -0.44 -10.11 -8.56
C ILE A 106 1.05 -9.76 -8.54
N PRO A 107 1.42 -8.48 -8.39
CA PRO A 107 2.82 -8.10 -8.38
C PRO A 107 3.51 -8.62 -7.12
N VAL A 108 4.65 -9.26 -7.27
CA VAL A 108 5.54 -9.61 -6.15
C VAL A 108 6.94 -9.09 -6.45
N LYS A 109 7.39 -8.13 -5.66
CA LYS A 109 8.76 -7.60 -5.72
C LYS A 109 9.60 -8.25 -4.63
N VAL A 110 10.76 -8.79 -5.01
CA VAL A 110 11.74 -9.36 -4.07
C VAL A 110 12.95 -8.44 -4.01
N ILE A 111 13.36 -8.07 -2.80
CA ILE A 111 14.49 -7.17 -2.57
C ILE A 111 15.34 -7.77 -1.43
N PRO A 112 16.65 -7.96 -1.62
CA PRO A 112 17.55 -8.25 -0.51
C PRO A 112 17.51 -7.13 0.53
N ILE A 113 17.53 -7.51 1.80
CA ILE A 113 17.51 -6.55 2.92
C ILE A 113 18.68 -6.78 3.86
N CYS A 114 19.20 -5.68 4.41
CA CYS A 114 20.31 -5.66 5.34
C CYS A 114 19.87 -5.15 6.72
N LYS A 115 20.66 -5.49 7.73
CA LYS A 115 20.46 -4.96 9.09
C LYS A 115 20.58 -3.42 9.08
N GLY A 116 19.63 -2.76 9.71
CA GLY A 116 19.55 -1.30 9.81
C GLY A 116 18.61 -0.67 8.79
N GLU A 117 18.22 -1.41 7.75
CA GLU A 117 17.20 -0.92 6.81
C GLU A 117 15.81 -0.86 7.45
N THR A 118 14.97 0.03 6.95
CA THR A 118 13.63 0.26 7.50
C THR A 118 12.57 0.12 6.41
N ILE A 119 11.56 -0.70 6.72
CA ILE A 119 10.36 -0.84 5.89
C ILE A 119 9.23 -0.01 6.51
N VAL A 120 8.53 0.76 5.68
CA VAL A 120 7.33 1.50 6.08
C VAL A 120 6.18 1.12 5.17
N LEU A 121 5.08 0.66 5.77
CA LEU A 121 3.81 0.49 5.08
C LEU A 121 2.87 1.62 5.53
N CYS A 122 2.13 2.21 4.61
CA CYS A 122 1.16 3.24 4.99
C CYS A 122 -0.06 3.29 4.07
N THR A 123 -1.16 3.80 4.62
CA THR A 123 -2.39 4.09 3.87
C THR A 123 -2.23 5.35 3.02
N ASP A 124 -3.14 5.54 2.08
CA ASP A 124 -3.21 6.71 1.22
C ASP A 124 -3.42 8.01 2.01
N GLY A 125 -4.27 8.01 3.03
CA GLY A 125 -4.43 9.16 3.92
C GLY A 125 -3.13 9.58 4.59
N PHE A 126 -2.21 8.64 4.92
CA PHE A 126 -0.91 9.02 5.47
C PHE A 126 -0.03 9.69 4.41
N HIS A 127 0.21 9.03 3.27
CA HIS A 127 1.18 9.55 2.29
C HIS A 127 0.69 10.76 1.48
N LYS A 128 -0.62 11.07 1.50
CA LYS A 128 -1.18 12.29 0.90
C LYS A 128 -1.07 13.49 1.83
N GLU A 129 -1.20 13.28 3.14
CA GLU A 129 -1.25 14.34 4.15
C GLU A 129 0.12 14.57 4.84
N MET A 130 0.98 13.55 4.84
CA MET A 130 2.22 13.54 5.61
C MET A 130 3.42 13.20 4.73
N ASP A 131 4.55 13.87 5.00
CA ASP A 131 5.83 13.43 4.46
C ASP A 131 6.21 12.07 5.06
N ILE A 132 6.63 11.13 4.23
CA ILE A 132 7.06 9.79 4.65
C ILE A 132 8.20 9.81 5.67
N GLN A 133 9.00 10.87 5.70
CA GLN A 133 10.05 11.09 6.70
C GLN A 133 9.50 11.14 8.13
N TRP A 134 8.23 11.50 8.33
CA TRP A 134 7.58 11.43 9.64
C TRP A 134 7.48 9.99 10.15
N ALA A 135 7.09 9.04 9.30
CA ALA A 135 7.06 7.64 9.67
C ALA A 135 8.48 7.12 9.96
N LEU A 136 9.45 7.49 9.12
CA LEU A 136 10.84 7.06 9.28
C LEU A 136 11.44 7.54 10.61
N LYS A 137 11.21 8.79 10.98
CA LYS A 137 11.71 9.42 12.23
C LYS A 137 10.81 9.21 13.43
N TYR A 138 9.68 8.51 13.27
CA TYR A 138 8.71 8.31 14.33
C TYR A 138 9.33 7.64 15.55
N ASN A 139 9.09 8.29 16.69
CA ASN A 139 9.36 7.77 18.02
C ASN A 139 8.26 8.26 18.99
N SER A 140 8.26 7.80 20.22
CA SER A 140 7.22 8.15 21.21
C SER A 140 7.07 9.67 21.45
N ALA A 141 8.15 10.45 21.30
CA ALA A 141 8.11 11.90 21.47
C ALA A 141 7.37 12.63 20.32
N LEU A 142 7.29 12.03 19.14
CA LEU A 142 6.59 12.60 17.98
C LEU A 142 5.09 12.24 17.95
N LYS A 143 4.63 11.36 18.82
CA LYS A 143 3.24 10.90 18.85
C LYS A 143 2.25 12.07 18.99
N GLU A 144 2.45 12.94 19.96
CA GLU A 144 1.56 14.10 20.20
C GLU A 144 1.48 15.04 19.00
N THR A 145 2.61 15.21 18.28
CA THR A 145 2.64 16.05 17.07
C THR A 145 1.85 15.39 15.93
N LEU A 146 1.92 14.07 15.79
CA LEU A 146 1.13 13.34 14.82
C LEU A 146 -0.36 13.37 15.17
N ASP A 147 -0.71 13.15 16.44
CA ASP A 147 -2.09 13.21 16.92
C ASP A 147 -2.70 14.61 16.68
N ALA A 148 -1.93 15.68 16.89
CA ALA A 148 -2.37 17.04 16.61
C ALA A 148 -2.59 17.32 15.11
N LYS A 149 -1.79 16.68 14.22
CA LYS A 149 -1.99 16.75 12.77
C LYS A 149 -3.17 15.88 12.31
N SER A 150 -3.39 14.72 12.94
CA SER A 150 -4.49 13.82 12.60
C SER A 150 -5.85 14.48 12.71
N ASN A 151 -6.04 15.34 13.70
CA ASN A 151 -7.29 16.08 13.91
C ASN A 151 -7.63 17.06 12.76
N LYS A 152 -6.70 17.30 11.83
CA LYS A 152 -6.87 18.19 10.66
C LYS A 152 -6.78 17.43 9.33
N ALA A 153 -6.52 16.14 9.36
CA ALA A 153 -6.40 15.33 8.16
C ALA A 153 -7.78 15.14 7.49
N SER A 154 -7.80 15.11 6.18
CA SER A 154 -9.02 14.92 5.39
C SER A 154 -9.46 13.45 5.34
N ASP A 155 -8.58 12.52 5.74
CA ASP A 155 -8.81 11.08 5.72
C ASP A 155 -8.12 10.39 6.90
N ASN A 156 -8.58 9.18 7.23
CA ASN A 156 -7.93 8.32 8.22
C ASN A 156 -6.54 7.90 7.71
N TYR A 157 -5.55 7.95 8.58
CA TYR A 157 -4.23 7.51 8.20
C TYR A 157 -3.61 6.52 9.18
N SER A 158 -2.83 5.61 8.64
CA SER A 158 -2.09 4.62 9.42
C SER A 158 -0.75 4.33 8.77
N PHE A 159 0.23 3.96 9.58
CA PHE A 159 1.49 3.41 9.08
C PHE A 159 2.04 2.35 10.03
N ILE A 160 2.86 1.46 9.47
CA ILE A 160 3.64 0.45 10.19
C ILE A 160 5.10 0.68 9.82
N LYS A 161 5.97 0.77 10.83
CA LYS A 161 7.43 0.87 10.66
C LYS A 161 8.09 -0.37 11.23
N VAL A 162 8.96 -0.99 10.44
CA VAL A 162 9.77 -2.16 10.84
C VAL A 162 11.23 -1.85 10.53
N THR A 163 12.10 -1.92 11.52
CA THR A 163 13.56 -1.84 11.34
C THR A 163 14.14 -3.24 11.44
N ILE A 164 14.99 -3.62 10.47
CA ILE A 164 15.61 -4.93 10.33
C ILE A 164 16.82 -5.06 11.30
#